data_f1493182a1c0dc22006a478dac0890d5
#
_entry.id   f1493182a1c0dc22006a478dac0890d5
#
_cell.length_a   1.000
_cell.length_b   1.000
_cell.length_c   1.000
_cell.angle_alpha   90.00
_cell.angle_beta   90.00
_cell.angle_gamma   90.00
#
_symmetry.space_group_name_H-M   'P 1'
#
loop_
_entity.id
_entity.type
_entity.pdbx_description
1 polymer ?
#
loop_
_entity_poly.entity_id
_entity_poly.type
_entity_poly.pdbx_seq_one_letter_code
_entity_poly.pdbx_strand_id
1 'polypeptide(L)'
;PAVLAFLREAPPTEDKGDDLVLCVHNFSRFAQPTELDLQAFDGRHPVELIGGVRFPAIGRLPYLLTLAGHGFYWFRLRKEAVSTTW
;
A
#
# COMPACT_ATOMS: atom_id res chain seq x y z
N PRO A 1 12.38 4.36 14.94
CA PRO A 1 10.96 4.38 14.75
C PRO A 1 10.34 3.02 14.85
N ALA A 2 9.13 3.00 15.25
CA ALA A 2 8.43 1.75 15.45
C ALA A 2 7.97 1.13 14.14
N VAL A 3 7.83 1.91 13.10
CA VAL A 3 7.27 1.45 11.83
C VAL A 3 8.28 1.63 10.72
N LEU A 4 8.43 0.59 9.92
CA LEU A 4 9.27 0.64 8.73
C LEU A 4 8.38 0.48 7.52
N ALA A 5 8.54 1.34 6.55
CA ALA A 5 7.82 1.24 5.30
C ALA A 5 8.79 1.35 4.15
N PHE A 6 8.67 0.48 3.17
CA PHE A 6 9.53 0.54 1.99
C PHE A 6 8.84 -0.04 0.79
N LEU A 7 9.31 0.36 -0.37
CA LEU A 7 8.77 -0.09 -1.63
C LEU A 7 9.69 -1.09 -2.28
N ARG A 8 9.12 -2.05 -2.94
CA ARG A 8 9.86 -2.98 -3.75
C ARG A 8 9.22 -3.02 -5.11
N GLU A 9 10.04 -3.20 -6.13
CA GLU A 9 9.48 -3.43 -7.43
C GLU A 9 9.35 -4.89 -7.61
N ALA A 10 8.19 -5.35 -7.95
CA ALA A 10 8.01 -6.76 -8.24
C ALA A 10 8.56 -7.06 -9.61
N PRO A 11 8.93 -8.28 -9.85
CA PRO A 11 9.41 -8.62 -11.20
C PRO A 11 8.30 -8.37 -12.20
N PRO A 12 8.64 -8.04 -13.40
CA PRO A 12 7.63 -7.82 -14.40
C PRO A 12 6.83 -9.09 -14.62
N THR A 13 5.57 -8.95 -14.76
CA THR A 13 4.74 -10.08 -15.04
C THR A 13 3.96 -9.77 -16.24
N GLU A 14 3.20 -10.73 -16.68
CA GLU A 14 2.45 -10.43 -17.79
C GLU A 14 1.44 -9.45 -17.54
N ASP A 15 1.03 -9.25 -16.36
CA ASP A 15 0.10 -8.26 -16.12
C ASP A 15 0.65 -6.98 -16.27
N LYS A 16 1.70 -6.84 -16.49
CA LYS A 16 2.34 -5.69 -16.75
C LYS A 16 2.12 -4.68 -15.94
N GLY A 17 1.99 -4.54 -15.20
CA GLY A 17 1.84 -3.58 -14.55
C GLY A 17 2.75 -3.04 -13.86
N ASP A 18 2.73 -2.09 -13.20
CA ASP A 18 3.62 -1.63 -12.50
C ASP A 18 3.51 -2.26 -11.25
N ASP A 19 4.11 -3.21 -10.93
CA ASP A 19 3.96 -3.92 -9.76
C ASP A 19 4.82 -3.35 -8.70
N LEU A 20 4.38 -2.38 -8.04
CA LEU A 20 5.05 -1.86 -6.88
C LEU A 20 4.40 -2.49 -5.67
N VAL A 21 5.22 -2.95 -4.75
CA VAL A 21 4.72 -3.53 -3.50
C VAL A 21 5.20 -2.65 -2.36
N LEU A 22 4.27 -2.17 -1.56
CA LEU A 22 4.58 -1.37 -0.39
C LEU A 22 4.53 -2.29 0.82
N CYS A 23 5.61 -2.34 1.56
CA CYS A 23 5.69 -3.16 2.76
C CYS A 23 5.73 -2.24 3.96
N VAL A 24 4.84 -2.46 4.90
CA VAL A 24 4.76 -1.63 6.11
C VAL A 24 4.75 -2.57 7.30
N HIS A 25 5.64 -2.36 8.23
CA HIS A 25 5.77 -3.27 9.36
C HIS A 25 5.88 -2.47 10.66
N ASN A 26 5.08 -2.84 11.64
CA ASN A 26 5.13 -2.22 12.95
C ASN A 26 5.96 -3.13 13.86
N PHE A 27 7.11 -2.64 14.30
CA PHE A 27 7.97 -3.42 15.17
C PHE A 27 7.65 -3.21 16.65
N SER A 28 6.70 -2.36 16.95
CA SER A 28 6.29 -2.13 18.31
C SER A 28 5.25 -3.16 18.71
N ARG A 29 5.13 -3.43 19.97
CA ARG A 29 4.06 -4.33 20.41
C ARG A 29 2.76 -3.58 20.60
N PHE A 30 2.73 -2.29 20.41
CA PHE A 30 1.52 -1.52 20.53
C PHE A 30 1.02 -1.11 19.16
N ALA A 31 -0.27 -0.92 19.03
CA ALA A 31 -0.82 -0.42 17.78
C ALA A 31 -0.24 0.94 17.48
N GLN A 32 0.04 1.20 16.22
CA GLN A 32 0.66 2.45 15.81
C GLN A 32 -0.12 3.09 14.67
N PRO A 33 -0.64 4.29 14.85
CA PRO A 33 -1.17 5.04 13.72
C PRO A 33 0.03 5.54 12.91
N THR A 34 -0.06 5.45 11.62
CA THR A 34 1.06 5.75 10.75
C THR A 34 0.59 6.58 9.58
N GLU A 35 1.34 7.63 9.30
CA GLU A 35 1.08 8.44 8.11
C GLU A 35 2.15 8.14 7.11
N LEU A 36 1.76 7.81 5.90
CA LEU A 36 2.71 7.51 4.84
C LEU A 36 2.58 8.55 3.74
N ASP A 37 3.70 9.03 3.28
CA ASP A 37 3.68 9.97 2.17
C ASP A 37 3.71 9.19 0.89
N LEU A 38 2.56 8.93 0.33
CA LEU A 38 2.43 8.16 -0.89
C LEU A 38 1.97 9.03 -2.05
N GLN A 39 2.16 10.36 -1.94
CA GLN A 39 1.67 11.25 -2.95
C GLN A 39 2.18 10.94 -4.33
N ALA A 40 3.38 10.39 -4.45
CA ALA A 40 3.91 10.03 -5.75
C ALA A 40 3.08 8.95 -6.43
N PHE A 41 2.22 8.27 -5.70
CA PHE A 41 1.39 7.21 -6.26
C PHE A 41 -0.08 7.58 -6.25
N ASP A 42 -0.34 8.89 -6.28
CA ASP A 42 -1.69 9.41 -6.32
C ASP A 42 -2.48 8.70 -7.41
N GLY A 43 -3.65 8.29 -7.13
CA GLY A 43 -4.51 7.60 -8.07
C GLY A 43 -4.45 6.10 -8.03
N ARG A 44 -3.43 5.54 -7.40
CA ARG A 44 -3.38 4.10 -7.26
C ARG A 44 -4.10 3.70 -6.00
N HIS A 45 -4.47 2.46 -5.90
CA HIS A 45 -5.07 1.98 -4.67
C HIS A 45 -4.30 0.76 -4.18
N PRO A 46 -4.08 0.68 -2.87
CA PRO A 46 -3.39 -0.47 -2.33
C PRO A 46 -4.32 -1.67 -2.26
N VAL A 47 -3.80 -2.85 -2.58
CA VAL A 47 -4.53 -4.10 -2.40
C VAL A 47 -3.68 -4.95 -1.49
N GLU A 48 -4.22 -5.27 -0.34
CA GLU A 48 -3.49 -6.02 0.64
C GLU A 48 -3.31 -7.45 0.13
N LEU A 49 -2.08 -7.95 0.15
CA LEU A 49 -1.76 -9.16 -0.58
C LEU A 49 -2.24 -10.44 0.08
N ILE A 50 -2.37 -10.47 1.37
CA ILE A 50 -2.75 -11.70 2.01
C ILE A 50 -4.22 -11.97 1.84
N GLY A 51 -5.05 -11.01 2.09
CA GLY A 51 -6.48 -11.20 1.98
C GLY A 51 -7.09 -10.66 0.71
N GLY A 52 -6.31 -9.94 -0.07
CA GLY A 52 -6.85 -9.36 -1.31
C GLY A 52 -7.76 -8.18 -1.07
N VAL A 53 -7.67 -7.54 0.07
CA VAL A 53 -8.58 -6.46 0.41
C VAL A 53 -8.13 -5.17 -0.23
N ARG A 54 -9.05 -4.48 -0.88
CA ARG A 54 -8.74 -3.22 -1.51
C ARG A 54 -8.88 -2.11 -0.50
N PHE A 55 -7.89 -1.28 -0.41
CA PHE A 55 -7.91 -0.13 0.49
C PHE A 55 -8.24 1.14 -0.32
N PRO A 56 -8.60 2.22 0.35
CA PRO A 56 -8.94 3.44 -0.36
C PRO A 56 -7.82 3.96 -1.22
N ALA A 57 -8.17 4.67 -2.27
CA ALA A 57 -7.18 5.18 -3.22
C ALA A 57 -6.26 6.19 -2.57
N ILE A 58 -5.05 6.25 -3.05
CA ILE A 58 -4.07 7.19 -2.59
C ILE A 58 -4.36 8.54 -3.24
N GLY A 59 -4.30 9.59 -2.46
CA GLY A 59 -4.47 10.93 -2.97
C GLY A 59 -3.28 11.77 -2.64
N ARG A 60 -3.48 13.06 -2.48
CA ARG A 60 -2.38 13.95 -2.21
C ARG A 60 -2.11 14.12 -0.75
N LEU A 61 -3.03 13.71 0.09
CA LEU A 61 -2.85 13.83 1.52
C LEU A 61 -2.11 12.61 2.05
N PRO A 62 -1.50 12.71 3.21
CA PRO A 62 -0.82 11.55 3.78
C PRO A 62 -1.77 10.38 3.92
N TYR A 63 -1.28 9.20 3.68
CA TYR A 63 -2.09 8.00 3.76
C TYR A 63 -2.02 7.46 5.18
N LEU A 64 -3.17 7.34 5.81
CA LEU A 64 -3.23 6.97 7.21
C LEU A 64 -3.56 5.51 7.38
N LEU A 65 -2.76 4.83 8.16
CA LEU A 65 -2.99 3.43 8.48
C LEU A 65 -2.79 3.23 9.95
N THR A 66 -3.52 2.31 10.53
CA THR A 66 -3.25 1.89 11.89
C THR A 66 -2.78 0.45 11.85
N LEU A 67 -1.60 0.20 12.38
CA LEU A 67 -1.03 -1.12 12.37
C LEU A 67 -1.12 -1.72 13.76
N ALA A 68 -1.62 -2.92 13.85
CA ALA A 68 -1.64 -3.62 15.13
C ALA A 68 -0.21 -3.86 15.58
N GLY A 69 -0.02 -4.09 16.85
CA GLY A 69 1.31 -4.40 17.37
C GLY A 69 1.90 -5.57 16.63
N HIS A 70 3.13 -5.44 16.20
CA HIS A 70 3.85 -6.42 15.39
C HIS A 70 3.12 -6.73 14.08
N GLY A 71 2.17 -5.91 13.70
CA GLY A 71 1.43 -6.14 12.48
C GLY A 71 2.17 -5.65 11.27
N PHE A 72 1.74 -6.10 10.12
CA PHE A 72 2.33 -5.66 8.87
C PHE A 72 1.29 -5.69 7.79
N TYR A 73 1.56 -4.92 6.74
CA TYR A 73 0.78 -4.99 5.53
C TYR A 73 1.73 -5.05 4.34
N TRP A 74 1.37 -5.84 3.38
CA TRP A 74 2.06 -5.83 2.09
C TRP A 74 0.98 -5.49 1.10
N PHE A 75 1.15 -4.38 0.40
CA PHE A 75 0.17 -3.90 -0.54
C PHE A 75 0.74 -3.86 -1.94
N ARG A 76 -0.03 -4.30 -2.90
CA ARG A 76 0.29 -4.02 -4.29
C ARG A 76 -0.38 -2.70 -4.63
N LEU A 77 0.36 -1.76 -5.16
CA LEU A 77 -0.19 -0.46 -5.50
C LEU A 77 -0.67 -0.51 -6.95
N ARG A 78 -1.95 -0.74 -7.12
CA ARG A 78 -2.50 -0.98 -8.44
C ARG A 78 -3.01 0.30 -9.04
N LYS A 79 -2.80 0.47 -10.34
CA LYS A 79 -3.37 1.60 -11.01
C LYS A 79 -4.85 1.37 -11.16
N GLU A 80 -5.58 2.47 -11.13
CA GLU A 80 -6.98 2.38 -11.30
C GLU A 80 -7.26 1.98 -12.73
N ALA A 81 -8.08 1.01 -12.95
CA ALA A 81 -8.43 0.65 -14.28
C ALA A 81 -9.25 1.71 -14.88
N VAL A 82 -9.03 2.00 -16.09
CA VAL A 82 -9.74 3.00 -16.74
C VAL A 82 -11.01 2.46 -17.06
N SER A 83 -11.98 2.89 -16.58
CA SER A 83 -13.03 2.31 -16.77
C SER A 83 -13.71 2.64 -17.73
N THR A 84 -14.15 2.26 -18.19
CA THR A 84 -14.61 2.57 -19.18
C THR A 84 -15.79 2.26 -19.29
N THR A 85 -16.22 1.87 -18.99
CA THR A 85 -17.14 1.46 -19.08
C THR A 85 -18.12 1.89 -19.22
N TRP A 86 -18.69 1.97 -19.37
CA TRP A 86 -19.80 2.29 -19.50
C TRP A 86 -19.89 3.08 -20.35
#